data_0186cc63460c867b3f8c6c13e4d2a6af
#
_entry.id   0186cc63460c867b3f8c6c13e4d2a6af
#
_cell.length_a   1.000
_cell.length_b   1.000
_cell.length_c   1.000
_cell.angle_alpha   90.00
_cell.angle_beta   90.00
_cell.angle_gamma   90.00
#
_symmetry.space_group_name_H-M   'P 1'
#
loop_
_entity.id
_entity.type
_entity.pdbx_description
1 polymer ?
#
loop_
_entity_poly.entity_id
_entity_poly.type
_entity_poly.pdbx_seq_one_letter_code
_entity_poly.pdbx_strand_id
1 'polypeptide(L)'
;LIGAKMHVIDCLQYCNWSEKIFRQMREGGVDAVHVTIAYHETFREMVANVEQWNRWFERYPELIFQGRTGEDVRRARRQGRTAIFFGFQNPSPIEDDIGLVEICHTLGARFMQLTYNNQSLLATGCYEQEDTGLTRMGRTVVAEMNRVGLVVDMSHSAERSTLEAVSYTHLTLPTTL
;
A
#
# COMPACT_ATOMS: atom_id res chain seq x y z
N LEU A 1 2.43 29.61 -18.36
CA LEU A 1 2.30 28.43 -17.45
C LEU A 1 3.56 28.34 -16.62
N ILE A 2 3.67 29.15 -15.55
CA ILE A 2 4.77 29.13 -14.61
C ILE A 2 4.52 27.94 -13.69
N GLY A 3 5.29 26.87 -13.90
CA GLY A 3 5.73 25.87 -12.97
C GLY A 3 4.75 25.40 -11.88
N ALA A 4 3.69 24.64 -12.25
CA ALA A 4 3.10 23.74 -11.26
C ALA A 4 4.20 22.76 -10.83
N LYS A 5 4.77 22.96 -9.64
CA LYS A 5 5.77 22.02 -9.12
C LYS A 5 5.13 20.63 -9.08
N MET A 6 5.76 19.69 -9.75
CA MET A 6 5.33 18.30 -9.84
C MET A 6 5.25 17.65 -8.45
N HIS A 7 4.21 16.88 -8.18
CA HIS A 7 4.17 16.08 -6.95
C HIS A 7 5.21 14.98 -7.00
N VAL A 8 5.91 14.76 -5.89
CA VAL A 8 6.84 13.65 -5.71
C VAL A 8 6.20 12.64 -4.77
N ILE A 9 5.94 11.46 -5.30
CA ILE A 9 5.30 10.34 -4.58
C ILE A 9 6.23 9.14 -4.69
N ASP A 10 6.63 8.57 -3.56
CA ASP A 10 7.35 7.30 -3.49
C ASP A 10 6.32 6.18 -3.22
N CYS A 11 6.18 5.27 -4.18
CA CYS A 11 5.14 4.23 -4.13
C CYS A 11 5.55 3.00 -3.33
N LEU A 12 6.71 2.97 -2.73
CA LEU A 12 7.05 2.06 -1.64
C LEU A 12 8.40 2.44 -1.02
N GLN A 13 8.39 2.72 0.27
CA GLN A 13 9.60 2.93 1.05
C GLN A 13 9.62 1.99 2.26
N TYR A 14 10.75 1.31 2.42
CA TYR A 14 11.07 0.48 3.58
C TYR A 14 12.43 0.88 4.12
N CYS A 15 12.47 1.40 5.35
CA CYS A 15 13.70 1.87 5.97
C CYS A 15 13.61 1.88 7.50
N ASN A 16 14.71 2.18 8.17
CA ASN A 16 14.73 2.41 9.61
C ASN A 16 14.16 3.82 9.91
N TRP A 17 12.85 3.90 10.07
CA TRP A 17 12.11 5.13 10.28
C TRP A 17 12.62 5.92 11.49
N SER A 18 12.80 7.21 11.31
CA SER A 18 13.28 8.13 12.35
C SER A 18 13.00 9.57 11.95
N GLU A 19 13.10 10.50 12.89
CA GLU A 19 13.01 11.94 12.63
C GLU A 19 13.94 12.39 11.49
N LYS A 20 15.16 11.85 11.44
CA LYS A 20 16.13 12.14 10.37
C LYS A 20 15.55 11.83 9.00
N ILE A 21 14.92 10.66 8.83
CA ILE A 21 14.30 10.25 7.56
C ILE A 21 13.14 11.18 7.22
N PHE A 22 12.29 11.52 8.19
CA PHE A 22 11.16 12.45 7.97
C PHE A 22 11.65 13.83 7.51
N ARG A 23 12.72 14.36 8.09
CA ARG A 23 13.34 15.61 7.65
C ARG A 23 13.93 15.49 6.24
N GLN A 24 14.65 14.42 5.94
CA GLN A 24 15.21 14.17 4.61
C GLN A 24 14.14 14.07 3.51
N MET A 25 12.99 13.42 3.79
CA MET A 25 11.86 13.42 2.87
C MET A 25 11.35 14.85 2.59
N ARG A 26 11.28 15.69 3.62
CA ARG A 26 10.87 17.11 3.43
C ARG A 26 11.91 17.90 2.63
N GLU A 27 13.18 17.75 2.92
CA GLU A 27 14.28 18.36 2.19
C GLU A 27 14.30 17.92 0.72
N GLY A 28 14.03 16.64 0.46
CA GLY A 28 13.90 16.06 -0.88
C GLY A 28 12.60 16.42 -1.60
N GLY A 29 11.67 17.12 -0.95
CA GLY A 29 10.40 17.53 -1.54
C GLY A 29 9.39 16.40 -1.75
N VAL A 30 9.49 15.30 -1.00
CA VAL A 30 8.56 14.15 -1.08
C VAL A 30 7.22 14.54 -0.47
N ASP A 31 6.17 14.59 -1.28
CA ASP A 31 4.82 14.95 -0.85
C ASP A 31 4.07 13.77 -0.20
N ALA A 32 4.32 12.56 -0.70
CA ALA A 32 3.69 11.36 -0.17
C ALA A 32 4.61 10.15 -0.31
N VAL A 33 4.43 9.20 0.59
CA VAL A 33 5.14 7.92 0.56
C VAL A 33 4.21 6.79 0.99
N HIS A 34 4.25 5.68 0.25
CA HIS A 34 3.68 4.41 0.68
C HIS A 34 4.70 3.71 1.58
N VAL A 35 4.33 3.40 2.80
CA VAL A 35 5.19 2.71 3.76
C VAL A 35 4.69 1.31 4.05
N THR A 36 5.61 0.37 4.19
CA THR A 36 5.29 -0.99 4.57
C THR A 36 4.99 -1.07 6.07
N ILE A 37 3.76 -1.42 6.42
CA ILE A 37 3.37 -1.70 7.81
C ILE A 37 3.18 -3.19 8.09
N ALA A 38 3.20 -4.01 7.03
CA ALA A 38 3.24 -5.46 7.15
C ALA A 38 4.04 -6.06 6.00
N TYR A 39 4.91 -7.01 6.35
CA TYR A 39 5.75 -7.76 5.43
C TYR A 39 5.49 -9.27 5.58
N HIS A 40 5.61 -9.82 6.80
CA HIS A 40 5.23 -11.18 7.17
C HIS A 40 4.47 -11.21 8.51
N GLU A 41 4.12 -10.04 9.01
CA GLU A 41 3.42 -9.87 10.26
C GLU A 41 2.04 -10.49 10.21
N THR A 42 1.61 -11.04 11.33
CA THR A 42 0.20 -11.38 11.61
C THR A 42 -0.63 -10.11 11.73
N PHE A 43 -1.95 -10.24 11.74
CA PHE A 43 -2.85 -9.11 11.97
C PHE A 43 -2.51 -8.34 13.26
N ARG A 44 -2.24 -9.07 14.36
CA ARG A 44 -1.89 -8.46 15.64
C ARG A 44 -0.60 -7.64 15.57
N GLU A 45 0.42 -8.15 14.93
CA GLU A 45 1.71 -7.47 14.77
C GLU A 45 1.57 -6.24 13.85
N MET A 46 0.77 -6.35 12.80
CA MET A 46 0.44 -5.21 11.94
C MET A 46 -0.26 -4.09 12.74
N VAL A 47 -1.19 -4.43 13.63
CA VAL A 47 -1.86 -3.44 14.50
C VAL A 47 -0.85 -2.73 15.41
N ALA A 48 0.16 -3.46 15.93
CA ALA A 48 1.23 -2.84 16.71
C ALA A 48 2.08 -1.86 15.87
N ASN A 49 2.33 -2.19 14.59
CA ASN A 49 3.00 -1.28 13.67
C ASN A 49 2.16 -0.02 13.39
N VAL A 50 0.84 -0.15 13.25
CA VAL A 50 -0.07 1.02 13.14
C VAL A 50 -0.01 1.88 14.41
N GLU A 51 0.00 1.26 15.58
CA GLU A 51 0.12 1.99 16.85
C GLU A 51 1.45 2.77 16.93
N GLN A 52 2.56 2.17 16.51
CA GLN A 52 3.84 2.85 16.45
C GLN A 52 3.82 4.05 15.49
N TRP A 53 3.16 3.94 14.32
CA TRP A 53 3.00 5.06 13.41
C TRP A 53 2.14 6.18 14.01
N ASN A 54 1.10 5.87 14.79
CA ASN A 54 0.31 6.86 15.51
C ASN A 54 1.18 7.67 16.48
N ARG A 55 2.13 7.01 17.20
CA ARG A 55 3.10 7.72 18.05
C ARG A 55 4.01 8.66 17.24
N TRP A 56 4.45 8.26 16.05
CA TRP A 56 5.23 9.14 15.19
C TRP A 56 4.43 10.34 14.67
N PHE A 57 3.18 10.16 14.30
CA PHE A 57 2.31 11.28 13.89
C PHE A 57 2.09 12.27 15.04
N GLU A 58 1.93 11.79 16.26
CA GLU A 58 1.82 12.64 17.46
C GLU A 58 3.12 13.38 17.77
N ARG A 59 4.26 12.71 17.58
CA ARG A 59 5.58 13.25 17.91
C ARG A 59 6.12 14.22 16.87
N TYR A 60 5.80 14.01 15.60
CA TYR A 60 6.33 14.80 14.48
C TYR A 60 5.21 15.38 13.60
N PRO A 61 4.22 16.06 14.18
CA PRO A 61 3.05 16.53 13.43
C PRO A 61 3.38 17.60 12.39
N GLU A 62 4.53 18.26 12.51
CA GLU A 62 5.03 19.25 11.55
C GLU A 62 5.73 18.62 10.33
N LEU A 63 6.14 17.35 10.41
CA LEU A 63 6.87 16.65 9.34
C LEU A 63 5.98 15.70 8.55
N ILE A 64 5.16 14.92 9.25
CA ILE A 64 4.37 13.82 8.68
C ILE A 64 2.93 13.80 9.19
N PHE A 65 2.07 13.12 8.46
CA PHE A 65 0.72 12.75 8.90
C PHE A 65 0.20 11.56 8.10
N GLN A 66 -0.81 10.86 8.61
CA GLN A 66 -1.43 9.75 7.89
C GLN A 66 -2.17 10.25 6.65
N GLY A 67 -1.78 9.76 5.47
CA GLY A 67 -2.48 9.93 4.20
C GLY A 67 -3.50 8.81 3.98
N ARG A 68 -4.66 9.17 3.43
CA ARG A 68 -5.73 8.22 3.11
C ARG A 68 -6.32 8.44 1.72
N THR A 69 -6.15 9.63 1.16
CA THR A 69 -6.76 10.04 -0.12
C THR A 69 -5.78 10.84 -0.98
N GLY A 70 -6.07 10.97 -2.27
CA GLY A 70 -5.28 11.85 -3.15
C GLY A 70 -5.30 13.32 -2.71
N GLU A 71 -6.34 13.78 -1.98
CA GLU A 71 -6.35 15.13 -1.41
C GLU A 71 -5.30 15.30 -0.30
N ASP A 72 -4.97 14.22 0.41
CA ASP A 72 -3.90 14.25 1.40
C ASP A 72 -2.53 14.51 0.77
N VAL A 73 -2.29 14.04 -0.45
CA VAL A 73 -1.08 14.36 -1.21
C VAL A 73 -1.01 15.87 -1.50
N ARG A 74 -2.11 16.46 -1.98
CA ARG A 74 -2.20 17.91 -2.23
C ARG A 74 -2.07 18.72 -0.94
N ARG A 75 -2.68 18.24 0.15
CA ARG A 75 -2.57 18.85 1.48
C ARG A 75 -1.14 18.80 2.00
N ALA A 76 -0.44 17.67 1.87
CA ALA A 76 0.94 17.51 2.27
C ALA A 76 1.82 18.59 1.64
N ARG A 77 1.68 18.79 0.33
CA ARG A 77 2.41 19.81 -0.39
C ARG A 77 2.11 21.22 0.11
N ARG A 78 0.82 21.57 0.26
CA ARG A 78 0.43 22.90 0.77
C ARG A 78 0.97 23.20 2.16
N GLN A 79 1.06 22.16 3.00
CA GLN A 79 1.51 22.27 4.39
C GLN A 79 3.02 22.08 4.58
N GLY A 80 3.77 21.73 3.52
CA GLY A 80 5.18 21.40 3.64
C GLY A 80 5.45 20.14 4.48
N ARG A 81 4.54 19.17 4.45
CA ARG A 81 4.60 17.90 5.19
C ARG A 81 4.67 16.73 4.21
N THR A 82 4.91 15.52 4.71
CA THR A 82 4.80 14.29 3.92
C THR A 82 3.60 13.47 4.40
N ALA A 83 2.72 13.10 3.46
CA ALA A 83 1.61 12.18 3.73
C ALA A 83 2.11 10.74 3.71
N ILE A 84 1.86 9.99 4.77
CA ILE A 84 2.27 8.60 4.94
C ILE A 84 1.08 7.69 4.65
N PHE A 85 1.17 6.92 3.57
CA PHE A 85 0.16 5.94 3.18
C PHE A 85 0.59 4.55 3.63
N PHE A 86 -0.26 3.87 4.38
CA PHE A 86 0.01 2.52 4.84
C PHE A 86 -0.25 1.48 3.76
N GLY A 87 0.63 0.48 3.67
CA GLY A 87 0.44 -0.64 2.79
C GLY A 87 1.18 -1.89 3.23
N PHE A 88 0.91 -2.98 2.52
CA PHE A 88 1.44 -4.30 2.81
C PHE A 88 2.27 -4.81 1.65
N GLN A 89 3.46 -5.33 1.95
CA GLN A 89 4.26 -6.09 0.97
C GLN A 89 3.88 -7.57 0.91
N ASN A 90 2.98 -8.02 1.79
CA ASN A 90 2.48 -9.39 1.83
C ASN A 90 1.06 -9.38 2.41
N PRO A 91 0.14 -10.23 1.95
CA PRO A 91 -1.22 -10.28 2.47
C PRO A 91 -1.35 -10.98 3.84
N SER A 92 -0.24 -11.36 4.48
CA SER A 92 -0.25 -12.12 5.74
C SER A 92 -1.19 -11.56 6.82
N PRO A 93 -1.40 -10.23 6.99
CA PRO A 93 -2.33 -9.73 8.01
C PRO A 93 -3.80 -10.06 7.78
N ILE A 94 -4.21 -10.44 6.56
CA ILE A 94 -5.59 -10.85 6.35
C ILE A 94 -5.82 -12.32 6.69
N GLU A 95 -4.73 -13.07 6.94
CA GLU A 95 -4.77 -14.49 7.34
C GLU A 95 -5.65 -15.29 6.34
N ASP A 96 -6.62 -16.05 6.83
CA ASP A 96 -7.63 -16.75 6.01
C ASP A 96 -9.04 -16.11 6.13
N ASP A 97 -9.13 -14.88 6.67
CA ASP A 97 -10.37 -14.14 6.89
C ASP A 97 -10.49 -12.92 5.95
N ILE A 98 -11.37 -13.01 4.97
CA ILE A 98 -11.62 -11.94 4.00
C ILE A 98 -12.16 -10.66 4.69
N GLY A 99 -12.86 -10.78 5.81
CA GLY A 99 -13.35 -9.64 6.58
C GLY A 99 -12.24 -8.73 7.08
N LEU A 100 -11.03 -9.25 7.27
CA LEU A 100 -9.87 -8.46 7.69
C LEU A 100 -9.40 -7.46 6.61
N VAL A 101 -9.77 -7.63 5.34
CA VAL A 101 -9.47 -6.64 4.28
C VAL A 101 -10.12 -5.30 4.61
N GLU A 102 -11.41 -5.30 4.95
CA GLU A 102 -12.14 -4.08 5.35
C GLU A 102 -11.58 -3.49 6.64
N ILE A 103 -11.23 -4.32 7.61
CA ILE A 103 -10.65 -3.86 8.88
C ILE A 103 -9.28 -3.21 8.63
N CYS A 104 -8.41 -3.82 7.82
CA CYS A 104 -7.13 -3.23 7.45
C CYS A 104 -7.31 -1.88 6.74
N HIS A 105 -8.27 -1.77 5.81
CA HIS A 105 -8.60 -0.51 5.16
C HIS A 105 -9.08 0.55 6.18
N THR A 106 -9.92 0.17 7.13
CA THR A 106 -10.41 1.05 8.20
C THR A 106 -9.27 1.56 9.08
N LEU A 107 -8.29 0.71 9.40
CA LEU A 107 -7.08 1.08 10.13
C LEU A 107 -6.14 1.99 9.32
N GLY A 108 -6.37 2.13 8.02
CA GLY A 108 -5.67 3.11 7.18
C GLY A 108 -4.85 2.53 6.05
N ALA A 109 -4.82 1.20 5.86
CA ALA A 109 -4.18 0.60 4.70
C ALA A 109 -4.81 1.09 3.39
N ARG A 110 -3.98 1.34 2.37
CA ARG A 110 -4.40 1.80 1.04
C ARG A 110 -3.83 0.96 -0.09
N PHE A 111 -2.81 0.17 0.19
CA PHE A 111 -2.14 -0.71 -0.77
C PHE A 111 -1.93 -2.08 -0.14
N MET A 112 -2.11 -3.16 -0.91
CA MET A 112 -1.76 -4.51 -0.49
C MET A 112 -1.25 -5.33 -1.67
N GLN A 113 -0.05 -5.91 -1.52
CA GLN A 113 0.46 -6.92 -2.42
C GLN A 113 -0.23 -8.26 -2.15
N LEU A 114 -0.47 -9.01 -3.22
CA LEU A 114 -1.08 -10.35 -3.12
C LEU A 114 -0.08 -11.44 -2.76
N THR A 115 1.22 -11.18 -3.00
CA THR A 115 2.32 -12.11 -2.75
C THR A 115 3.58 -11.34 -2.39
N TYR A 116 4.54 -12.02 -1.75
CA TYR A 116 5.92 -11.58 -1.69
C TYR A 116 6.85 -12.74 -2.07
N ASN A 117 7.35 -12.71 -3.30
CA ASN A 117 8.21 -13.72 -3.94
C ASN A 117 7.59 -15.12 -4.09
N ASN A 118 7.09 -15.69 -3.00
CA ASN A 118 6.59 -17.07 -2.93
C ASN A 118 5.07 -17.13 -3.07
N GLN A 119 4.55 -18.35 -3.21
CA GLN A 119 3.11 -18.63 -3.18
C GLN A 119 2.50 -18.13 -1.86
N SER A 120 1.43 -17.34 -1.96
CA SER A 120 0.57 -16.97 -0.84
C SER A 120 -0.74 -17.75 -0.87
N LEU A 121 -1.63 -17.49 0.10
CA LEU A 121 -3.02 -17.97 0.05
C LEU A 121 -3.81 -17.37 -1.12
N LEU A 122 -3.34 -16.27 -1.73
CA LEU A 122 -4.07 -15.51 -2.73
C LEU A 122 -3.58 -15.73 -4.15
N ALA A 123 -2.27 -15.83 -4.36
CA ALA A 123 -1.66 -15.79 -5.69
C ALA A 123 -0.28 -16.43 -5.71
N THR A 124 0.19 -16.73 -6.90
CA THR A 124 1.54 -17.23 -7.14
C THR A 124 2.53 -16.08 -7.15
N GLY A 125 3.61 -16.22 -6.41
CA GLY A 125 4.74 -15.27 -6.36
C GLY A 125 5.71 -15.44 -7.52
N CYS A 126 6.52 -14.42 -7.79
CA CYS A 126 7.43 -14.37 -8.95
C CYS A 126 8.62 -15.34 -8.87
N TYR A 127 8.89 -15.96 -7.72
CA TYR A 127 9.96 -16.96 -7.55
C TYR A 127 9.48 -18.39 -7.71
N GLU A 128 8.17 -18.61 -7.87
CA GLU A 128 7.64 -19.96 -8.06
C GLU A 128 7.97 -20.48 -9.47
N GLN A 129 8.20 -21.79 -9.55
CA GLN A 129 8.50 -22.47 -10.83
C GLN A 129 7.25 -22.58 -11.73
N GLU A 130 6.08 -22.77 -11.11
CA GLU A 130 4.81 -22.88 -11.81
C GLU A 130 3.88 -21.73 -11.40
N ASP A 131 3.45 -20.95 -12.36
CA ASP A 131 2.48 -19.88 -12.15
C ASP A 131 1.05 -20.42 -12.30
N THR A 132 0.40 -20.68 -11.17
CA THR A 132 -0.98 -21.17 -11.12
C THR A 132 -2.03 -20.05 -11.12
N GLY A 133 -1.60 -18.77 -11.10
CA GLY A 133 -2.48 -17.61 -11.08
C GLY A 133 -3.09 -17.34 -9.70
N LEU A 134 -4.26 -16.69 -9.69
CA LEU A 134 -5.01 -16.42 -8.48
C LEU A 134 -5.68 -17.66 -7.93
N THR A 135 -5.60 -17.85 -6.61
CA THR A 135 -6.41 -18.85 -5.92
C THR A 135 -7.89 -18.44 -5.91
N ARG A 136 -8.78 -19.36 -5.51
CA ARG A 136 -10.19 -19.00 -5.29
C ARG A 136 -10.33 -17.90 -4.24
N MET A 137 -9.57 -17.96 -3.14
CA MET A 137 -9.54 -16.92 -2.12
C MET A 137 -8.99 -15.62 -2.69
N GLY A 138 -7.92 -15.68 -3.49
CA GLY A 138 -7.32 -14.49 -4.12
C GLY A 138 -8.33 -13.70 -4.95
N ARG A 139 -9.15 -14.36 -5.76
CA ARG A 139 -10.22 -13.69 -6.53
C ARG A 139 -11.23 -12.98 -5.63
N THR A 140 -11.64 -13.62 -4.55
CA THR A 140 -12.59 -13.01 -3.59
C THR A 140 -11.96 -11.83 -2.85
N VAL A 141 -10.69 -11.95 -2.46
CA VAL A 141 -9.94 -10.86 -1.81
C VAL A 141 -9.76 -9.67 -2.75
N VAL A 142 -9.41 -9.90 -4.03
CA VAL A 142 -9.31 -8.79 -5.01
C VAL A 142 -10.65 -8.08 -5.19
N ALA A 143 -11.77 -8.81 -5.25
CA ALA A 143 -13.09 -8.20 -5.30
C ALA A 143 -13.40 -7.36 -4.04
N GLU A 144 -13.03 -7.86 -2.88
CA GLU A 144 -13.21 -7.14 -1.60
C GLU A 144 -12.31 -5.90 -1.52
N MET A 145 -11.05 -6.00 -1.97
CA MET A 145 -10.14 -4.86 -2.06
C MET A 145 -10.75 -3.75 -2.93
N ASN A 146 -11.30 -4.11 -4.09
CA ASN A 146 -11.99 -3.15 -4.97
C ASN A 146 -13.21 -2.52 -4.28
N ARG A 147 -14.00 -3.32 -3.56
CA ARG A 147 -15.19 -2.84 -2.84
C ARG A 147 -14.83 -1.78 -1.80
N VAL A 148 -13.76 -1.98 -1.03
CA VAL A 148 -13.37 -1.05 0.04
C VAL A 148 -12.47 0.08 -0.45
N GLY A 149 -11.91 0.00 -1.67
CA GLY A 149 -10.99 1.00 -2.21
C GLY A 149 -9.53 0.79 -1.77
N LEU A 150 -9.13 -0.45 -1.52
CA LEU A 150 -7.75 -0.85 -1.26
C LEU A 150 -7.07 -1.20 -2.59
N VAL A 151 -5.97 -0.53 -2.91
CA VAL A 151 -5.24 -0.73 -4.17
C VAL A 151 -4.55 -2.08 -4.18
N VAL A 152 -4.77 -2.84 -5.26
CA VAL A 152 -4.06 -4.11 -5.50
C VAL A 152 -2.69 -3.78 -6.07
N ASP A 153 -1.63 -4.15 -5.35
CA ASP A 153 -0.25 -4.02 -5.78
C ASP A 153 0.27 -5.38 -6.28
N MET A 154 0.66 -5.43 -7.54
CA MET A 154 1.11 -6.67 -8.21
C MET A 154 2.62 -6.87 -8.15
N SER A 155 3.34 -6.05 -7.41
CA SER A 155 4.77 -6.27 -7.14
C SER A 155 4.99 -7.67 -6.56
N HIS A 156 6.05 -8.34 -6.97
CA HIS A 156 6.41 -9.70 -6.54
C HIS A 156 5.43 -10.81 -6.94
N SER A 157 4.40 -10.53 -7.73
CA SER A 157 3.49 -11.54 -8.26
C SER A 157 3.99 -12.11 -9.59
N ALA A 158 3.66 -13.37 -9.86
CA ALA A 158 3.91 -14.00 -11.15
C ALA A 158 3.01 -13.43 -12.26
N GLU A 159 3.35 -13.64 -13.51
CA GLU A 159 2.69 -13.04 -14.67
C GLU A 159 1.20 -13.36 -14.74
N ARG A 160 0.83 -14.64 -14.65
CA ARG A 160 -0.57 -15.06 -14.70
C ARG A 160 -1.37 -14.52 -13.53
N SER A 161 -0.79 -14.53 -12.31
CA SER A 161 -1.40 -13.92 -11.13
C SER A 161 -1.71 -12.43 -11.37
N THR A 162 -0.77 -11.71 -11.99
CA THR A 162 -0.91 -10.30 -12.35
C THR A 162 -2.04 -10.09 -13.35
N LEU A 163 -2.04 -10.83 -14.46
CA LEU A 163 -3.05 -10.70 -15.53
C LEU A 163 -4.44 -11.08 -15.02
N GLU A 164 -4.57 -12.14 -14.23
CA GLU A 164 -5.84 -12.52 -13.62
C GLU A 164 -6.33 -11.45 -12.64
N ALA A 165 -5.47 -10.92 -11.75
CA ALA A 165 -5.87 -9.85 -10.83
C ALA A 165 -6.36 -8.59 -11.56
N VAL A 166 -5.66 -8.16 -12.60
CA VAL A 166 -6.05 -7.02 -13.44
C VAL A 166 -7.41 -7.22 -14.07
N SER A 167 -7.76 -8.45 -14.48
CA SER A 167 -9.08 -8.74 -15.06
C SER A 167 -10.23 -8.60 -14.07
N TYR A 168 -9.98 -8.72 -12.78
CA TYR A 168 -10.96 -8.52 -11.68
C TYR A 168 -10.97 -7.11 -11.13
N THR A 169 -9.92 -6.33 -11.37
CA THR A 169 -9.90 -4.90 -11.04
C THR A 169 -10.54 -4.16 -12.20
N HIS A 170 -11.42 -3.19 -11.94
CA HIS A 170 -11.99 -2.33 -12.98
C HIS A 170 -10.95 -1.35 -13.57
N LEU A 171 -9.80 -1.86 -13.97
CA LEU A 171 -8.89 -1.16 -14.84
C LEU A 171 -9.44 -1.27 -16.29
N THR A 172 -10.59 -0.66 -16.52
CA THR A 172 -10.87 -0.19 -17.86
C THR A 172 -9.88 0.94 -18.12
N LEU A 173 -8.77 0.63 -18.76
CA LEU A 173 -8.02 1.66 -19.47
C LEU A 173 -9.04 2.39 -20.34
N PRO A 174 -9.14 3.73 -20.28
CA PRO A 174 -9.99 4.44 -21.22
C PRO A 174 -9.43 4.16 -22.61
N THR A 175 -10.08 3.25 -23.33
CA THR A 175 -9.88 3.08 -24.76
C THR A 175 -10.57 4.24 -25.45
N THR A 176 -9.99 5.43 -25.33
CA THR A 176 -10.24 6.51 -26.26
C THR A 176 -9.18 6.43 -27.34
N LEU A 177 -9.54 5.79 -28.45
CA LEU A 177 -8.97 6.11 -29.73
C LEU A 177 -9.41 7.52 -30.17
#